data_e06b0db89ebd378ff15757f3e14e1983
#
_entry.id   e06b0db89ebd378ff15757f3e14e1983
#
_cell.length_a   1.000
_cell.length_b   1.000
_cell.length_c   1.000
_cell.angle_alpha   90.00
_cell.angle_beta   90.00
_cell.angle_gamma   90.00
#
_symmetry.space_group_name_H-M   'P 1'
#
loop_
_entity.id
_entity.type
_entity.pdbx_description
1 polymer ?
#
loop_
_entity_poly.entity_id
_entity_poly.type
_entity_poly.pdbx_seq_one_letter_code
_entity_poly.pdbx_strand_id
1 'polypeptide(L)'
;MQEVEMNLQEVVFDQLHAVAYQGTPLGRTILGPTENIKSIGRKDLVEYIENHYKGPRMVMAGAGGVDHAELCKLTEQHFGKITKEYPREVPLDLPCRYTGSDVRMRDDSMPFAHVAIAVEGAGWTNPDNIPLMVANTLIGSWDRTMAGGIHNASQLAQYCADKNFCTSFQAFNTCYKVRDRNLII
;
A
#
# COMPACT_ATOMS: atom_id res chain seq x y z
N MET A 1 -14.79 -4.98 -6.81
CA MET A 1 -14.67 -3.89 -7.80
C MET A 1 -15.69 -2.79 -7.50
N GLN A 2 -17.00 -3.02 -7.62
CA GLN A 2 -18.00 -1.95 -7.37
C GLN A 2 -17.91 -1.29 -5.99
N GLU A 3 -17.65 -2.04 -4.92
CA GLU A 3 -17.44 -1.47 -3.58
C GLU A 3 -16.23 -0.53 -3.51
N VAL A 4 -15.13 -0.90 -4.18
CA VAL A 4 -13.91 -0.06 -4.22
C VAL A 4 -14.13 1.18 -5.07
N GLU A 5 -14.83 1.05 -6.20
CA GLU A 5 -15.20 2.19 -7.05
C GLU A 5 -16.11 3.19 -6.32
N MET A 6 -16.86 2.76 -5.31
CA MET A 6 -17.67 3.61 -4.45
C MET A 6 -16.87 4.26 -3.31
N ASN A 7 -15.70 3.71 -2.97
CA ASN A 7 -14.80 4.29 -1.98
C ASN A 7 -13.81 5.25 -2.66
N LEU A 8 -14.18 6.51 -2.76
CA LEU A 8 -13.39 7.54 -3.44
C LEU A 8 -11.97 7.70 -2.88
N GLN A 9 -11.77 7.43 -1.60
CA GLN A 9 -10.44 7.43 -0.99
C GLN A 9 -9.55 6.34 -1.60
N GLU A 10 -10.03 5.11 -1.71
CA GLU A 10 -9.29 4.01 -2.32
C GLU A 10 -9.01 4.27 -3.80
N VAL A 11 -9.98 4.82 -4.54
CA VAL A 11 -9.79 5.21 -5.94
C VAL A 11 -8.68 6.25 -6.08
N VAL A 12 -8.65 7.27 -5.23
CA VAL A 12 -7.60 8.30 -5.25
C VAL A 12 -6.23 7.69 -4.94
N PHE A 13 -6.14 6.78 -3.97
CA PHE A 13 -4.89 6.09 -3.65
C PHE A 13 -4.41 5.18 -4.77
N ASP A 14 -5.29 4.43 -5.41
CA ASP A 14 -4.96 3.60 -6.58
C ASP A 14 -4.42 4.47 -7.73
N GLN A 15 -5.10 5.56 -8.04
CA GLN A 15 -4.65 6.51 -9.07
C GLN A 15 -3.32 7.16 -8.71
N LEU A 16 -3.12 7.51 -7.43
CA LEU A 16 -1.86 8.06 -6.95
C LEU A 16 -0.69 7.09 -7.20
N HIS A 17 -0.85 5.80 -6.86
CA HIS A 17 0.17 4.79 -7.13
C HIS A 17 0.40 4.59 -8.63
N ALA A 18 -0.67 4.54 -9.42
CA ALA A 18 -0.58 4.37 -10.86
C ALA A 18 0.23 5.49 -11.53
N VAL A 19 0.09 6.73 -11.06
CA VAL A 19 0.82 7.87 -11.64
C VAL A 19 2.19 8.09 -11.03
N ALA A 20 2.36 7.76 -9.75
CA ALA A 20 3.66 7.87 -9.07
C ALA A 20 4.67 6.80 -9.52
N TYR A 21 4.19 5.66 -10.02
CA TYR A 21 5.02 4.51 -10.41
C TYR A 21 4.66 3.98 -11.81
N GLN A 22 4.46 4.87 -12.76
CA GLN A 22 4.04 4.53 -14.12
C GLN A 22 4.92 3.46 -14.77
N GLY A 23 4.27 2.45 -15.36
CA GLY A 23 4.94 1.37 -16.06
C GLY A 23 5.70 0.38 -15.17
N THR A 24 5.60 0.52 -13.85
CA THR A 24 6.23 -0.38 -12.88
C THR A 24 5.21 -1.27 -12.18
N PRO A 25 5.62 -2.39 -11.56
CA PRO A 25 4.69 -3.26 -10.83
C PRO A 25 3.93 -2.56 -9.70
N LEU A 26 4.56 -1.61 -9.01
CA LEU A 26 3.95 -0.89 -7.89
C LEU A 26 2.84 0.09 -8.33
N GLY A 27 2.84 0.50 -9.59
CA GLY A 27 1.78 1.33 -10.16
C GLY A 27 0.54 0.55 -10.61
N ARG A 28 0.51 -0.77 -10.42
CA ARG A 28 -0.64 -1.60 -10.78
C ARG A 28 -1.62 -1.68 -9.62
N THR A 29 -2.92 -1.59 -9.93
CA THR A 29 -3.95 -1.82 -8.90
C THR A 29 -3.87 -3.24 -8.35
N ILE A 30 -4.07 -3.38 -7.04
CA ILE A 30 -4.03 -4.68 -6.34
C ILE A 30 -5.14 -5.60 -6.85
N LEU A 31 -6.30 -5.07 -7.16
CA LEU A 31 -7.45 -5.84 -7.63
C LEU A 31 -7.32 -6.28 -9.11
N GLY A 32 -6.40 -5.68 -9.85
CA GLY A 32 -6.25 -5.92 -11.27
C GLY A 32 -7.39 -5.36 -12.12
N PRO A 33 -7.24 -5.36 -13.46
CA PRO A 33 -8.29 -4.92 -14.36
C PRO A 33 -9.46 -5.90 -14.39
N THR A 34 -10.67 -5.38 -14.60
CA THR A 34 -11.92 -6.15 -14.63
C THR A 34 -11.90 -7.30 -15.65
N GLU A 35 -11.23 -7.11 -16.78
CA GLU A 35 -11.06 -8.10 -17.83
C GLU A 35 -10.29 -9.33 -17.33
N ASN A 36 -9.24 -9.12 -16.54
CA ASN A 36 -8.49 -10.21 -15.94
C ASN A 36 -9.33 -10.97 -14.91
N ILE A 37 -10.11 -10.27 -14.09
CA ILE A 37 -10.99 -10.92 -13.10
C ILE A 37 -12.01 -11.84 -13.78
N LYS A 38 -12.52 -11.44 -14.95
CA LYS A 38 -13.47 -12.24 -15.73
C LYS A 38 -12.83 -13.43 -16.45
N SER A 39 -11.54 -13.36 -16.76
CA SER A 39 -10.80 -14.36 -17.54
C SER A 39 -10.03 -15.38 -16.69
N ILE A 40 -9.62 -15.00 -15.46
CA ILE A 40 -8.87 -15.89 -14.56
C ILE A 40 -9.72 -17.10 -14.18
N GLY A 41 -9.21 -18.29 -14.49
CA GLY A 41 -9.83 -19.56 -14.17
C GLY A 41 -8.98 -20.40 -13.18
N ARG A 42 -9.50 -21.59 -12.85
CA ARG A 42 -8.82 -22.52 -11.94
C ARG A 42 -7.39 -22.87 -12.40
N LYS A 43 -7.18 -22.98 -13.72
CA LYS A 43 -5.86 -23.33 -14.27
C LYS A 43 -4.83 -22.28 -13.95
N ASP A 44 -5.18 -21.00 -14.08
CA ASP A 44 -4.28 -19.87 -13.81
C ASP A 44 -3.89 -19.83 -12.33
N LEU A 45 -4.85 -20.10 -11.44
CA LEU A 45 -4.60 -20.16 -9.99
C LEU A 45 -3.67 -21.31 -9.63
N VAL A 46 -3.88 -22.50 -10.20
CA VAL A 46 -3.00 -23.65 -9.97
C VAL A 46 -1.60 -23.38 -10.48
N GLU A 47 -1.47 -22.85 -11.70
CA GLU A 47 -0.17 -22.47 -12.28
C GLU A 47 0.54 -21.41 -11.43
N TYR A 48 -0.19 -20.44 -10.91
CA TYR A 48 0.37 -19.44 -10.00
C TYR A 48 0.91 -20.05 -8.70
N ILE A 49 0.13 -20.94 -8.06
CA ILE A 49 0.54 -21.63 -6.84
C ILE A 49 1.78 -22.50 -7.12
N GLU A 50 1.76 -23.27 -8.21
CA GLU A 50 2.89 -24.12 -8.60
C GLU A 50 4.17 -23.34 -8.90
N ASN A 51 4.07 -22.12 -9.40
CA ASN A 51 5.22 -21.27 -9.71
C ASN A 51 5.75 -20.48 -8.50
N HIS A 52 4.88 -20.08 -7.57
CA HIS A 52 5.24 -19.10 -6.54
C HIS A 52 5.30 -19.67 -5.11
N TYR A 53 4.52 -20.71 -4.80
CA TYR A 53 4.48 -21.31 -3.47
C TYR A 53 5.57 -22.38 -3.35
N LYS A 54 6.80 -21.95 -3.09
CA LYS A 54 7.99 -22.82 -2.97
C LYS A 54 8.60 -22.72 -1.58
N GLY A 55 9.11 -23.83 -1.06
CA GLY A 55 9.71 -23.87 0.29
C GLY A 55 10.70 -22.72 0.57
N PRO A 56 11.67 -22.40 -0.32
CA PRO A 56 12.62 -21.31 -0.11
C PRO A 56 12.02 -19.91 -0.02
N ARG A 57 10.77 -19.75 -0.47
CA ARG A 57 10.04 -18.44 -0.44
C ARG A 57 9.05 -18.35 0.71
N MET A 58 8.88 -19.41 1.48
CA MET A 58 7.90 -19.45 2.56
C MET A 58 8.57 -19.23 3.91
N VAL A 59 7.97 -18.41 4.73
CA VAL A 59 8.39 -18.18 6.11
C VAL A 59 7.20 -18.43 7.01
N MET A 60 7.38 -19.33 7.98
CA MET A 60 6.40 -19.55 9.04
C MET A 60 6.81 -18.75 10.27
N ALA A 61 5.91 -17.93 10.77
CA ALA A 61 6.11 -17.13 11.97
C ALA A 61 4.96 -17.38 12.96
N GLY A 62 5.28 -17.64 14.21
CA GLY A 62 4.32 -17.76 15.29
C GLY A 62 4.63 -16.76 16.40
N ALA A 63 3.60 -16.08 16.92
CA ALA A 63 3.73 -15.14 18.02
C ALA A 63 2.70 -15.45 19.10
N GLY A 64 3.04 -15.24 20.38
CA GLY A 64 2.18 -15.54 21.53
C GLY A 64 2.57 -16.83 22.24
N GLY A 65 1.60 -17.55 22.78
CA GLY A 65 1.80 -18.79 23.53
C GLY A 65 2.09 -20.01 22.65
N VAL A 66 3.12 -19.92 21.80
CA VAL A 66 3.48 -20.95 20.82
C VAL A 66 4.77 -21.63 21.26
N ASP A 67 4.77 -22.96 21.31
CA ASP A 67 6.01 -23.75 21.46
C ASP A 67 6.73 -23.83 20.10
N HIS A 68 8.00 -23.43 20.08
CA HIS A 68 8.79 -23.37 18.84
C HIS A 68 9.04 -24.77 18.26
N ALA A 69 9.32 -25.76 19.09
CA ALA A 69 9.63 -27.10 18.61
C ALA A 69 8.38 -27.77 18.01
N GLU A 70 7.23 -27.56 18.63
CA GLU A 70 5.94 -28.01 18.08
C GLU A 70 5.59 -27.33 16.78
N LEU A 71 5.79 -26.00 16.68
CA LEU A 71 5.58 -25.24 15.44
C LEU A 71 6.47 -25.77 14.31
N CYS A 72 7.75 -26.01 14.57
CA CYS A 72 8.68 -26.58 13.59
C CYS A 72 8.21 -27.96 13.12
N LYS A 73 7.82 -28.85 14.04
CA LYS A 73 7.33 -30.20 13.73
C LYS A 73 6.08 -30.16 12.85
N LEU A 74 5.10 -29.31 13.21
CA LEU A 74 3.88 -29.15 12.42
C LEU A 74 4.17 -28.55 11.05
N THR A 75 5.07 -27.57 10.98
CA THR A 75 5.49 -26.95 9.72
C THR A 75 6.14 -27.99 8.80
N GLU A 76 7.04 -28.80 9.30
CA GLU A 76 7.69 -29.88 8.54
C GLU A 76 6.66 -30.93 8.09
N GLN A 77 5.73 -31.30 8.95
CA GLN A 77 4.68 -32.27 8.64
C GLN A 77 3.78 -31.80 7.50
N HIS A 78 3.37 -30.53 7.50
CA HIS A 78 2.39 -30.00 6.56
C HIS A 78 3.02 -29.37 5.31
N PHE A 79 4.19 -28.76 5.44
CA PHE A 79 4.85 -28.02 4.35
C PHE A 79 6.15 -28.69 3.85
N GLY A 80 6.67 -29.70 4.53
CA GLY A 80 7.93 -30.36 4.17
C GLY A 80 7.93 -31.05 2.79
N LYS A 81 6.76 -31.32 2.22
CA LYS A 81 6.60 -31.89 0.88
C LYS A 81 6.57 -30.86 -0.24
N ILE A 82 6.55 -29.57 0.09
CA ILE A 82 6.53 -28.49 -0.92
C ILE A 82 7.88 -28.50 -1.65
N THR A 83 7.79 -28.59 -2.98
CA THR A 83 8.99 -28.65 -3.83
C THR A 83 9.83 -27.37 -3.71
N LYS A 84 11.14 -27.51 -3.82
CA LYS A 84 12.11 -26.42 -3.89
C LYS A 84 12.39 -25.99 -5.33
N GLU A 85 12.02 -26.83 -6.29
CA GLU A 85 12.28 -26.59 -7.71
C GLU A 85 11.20 -25.68 -8.32
N TYR A 86 11.63 -24.81 -9.20
CA TYR A 86 10.75 -23.94 -9.97
C TYR A 86 10.56 -24.54 -11.36
N PRO A 87 9.32 -24.72 -11.83
CA PRO A 87 9.07 -25.22 -13.19
C PRO A 87 9.44 -24.19 -14.26
N ARG A 88 9.54 -22.92 -13.90
CA ARG A 88 9.97 -21.82 -14.77
C ARG A 88 10.86 -20.88 -13.98
N GLU A 89 11.67 -20.09 -14.72
CA GLU A 89 12.37 -18.98 -14.14
C GLU A 89 11.37 -17.95 -13.61
N VAL A 90 11.47 -17.62 -12.31
CA VAL A 90 10.58 -16.62 -11.70
C VAL A 90 11.08 -15.25 -12.13
N PRO A 91 10.22 -14.41 -12.71
CA PRO A 91 10.61 -13.06 -13.08
C PRO A 91 11.19 -12.32 -11.87
N LEU A 92 12.33 -11.71 -12.03
CA LEU A 92 12.91 -10.82 -11.03
C LEU A 92 12.00 -9.59 -10.90
N ASP A 93 11.87 -9.08 -9.69
CA ASP A 93 11.15 -7.83 -9.45
C ASP A 93 11.82 -6.71 -10.25
N LEU A 94 11.06 -6.11 -11.14
CA LEU A 94 11.52 -4.94 -11.88
C LEU A 94 11.66 -3.77 -10.90
N PRO A 95 12.74 -2.98 -11.01
CA PRO A 95 12.92 -1.82 -10.16
C PRO A 95 11.76 -0.83 -10.37
N CYS A 96 11.10 -0.46 -9.30
CA CYS A 96 10.10 0.60 -9.34
C CYS A 96 10.81 1.95 -9.45
N ARG A 97 10.30 2.82 -10.30
CA ARG A 97 10.79 4.19 -10.48
C ARG A 97 9.67 5.16 -10.18
N TYR A 98 9.93 6.11 -9.31
CA TYR A 98 9.02 7.22 -9.07
C TYR A 98 8.93 8.12 -10.31
N THR A 99 7.72 8.49 -10.67
CA THR A 99 7.42 9.42 -11.77
C THR A 99 6.53 10.52 -11.22
N GLY A 100 7.01 11.76 -11.24
CA GLY A 100 6.17 12.92 -10.93
C GLY A 100 5.09 13.10 -11.98
N SER A 101 3.85 13.20 -11.56
CA SER A 101 2.70 13.34 -12.46
C SER A 101 1.60 14.15 -11.80
N ASP A 102 0.73 14.74 -12.60
CA ASP A 102 -0.49 15.42 -12.17
C ASP A 102 -1.66 14.77 -12.93
N VAL A 103 -2.61 14.22 -12.20
CA VAL A 103 -3.84 13.64 -12.76
C VAL A 103 -5.04 14.34 -12.14
N ARG A 104 -5.94 14.79 -12.99
CA ARG A 104 -7.18 15.45 -12.59
C ARG A 104 -8.36 14.72 -13.21
N MET A 105 -9.23 14.23 -12.34
CA MET A 105 -10.51 13.64 -12.72
C MET A 105 -11.61 14.61 -12.31
N ARG A 106 -12.47 14.98 -13.25
CA ARG A 106 -13.59 15.87 -12.96
C ARG A 106 -14.90 15.11 -13.02
N ASP A 107 -15.64 15.17 -11.93
CA ASP A 107 -17.01 14.69 -11.85
C ASP A 107 -17.84 15.73 -11.09
N ASP A 108 -18.68 16.45 -11.84
CA ASP A 108 -19.51 17.54 -11.30
C ASP A 108 -20.68 17.03 -10.43
N SER A 109 -20.91 15.73 -10.35
CA SER A 109 -21.90 15.11 -9.46
C SER A 109 -21.40 14.90 -8.03
N MET A 110 -20.09 14.96 -7.81
CA MET A 110 -19.49 14.75 -6.49
C MET A 110 -19.61 16.00 -5.61
N PRO A 111 -20.05 15.85 -4.35
CA PRO A 111 -20.20 16.99 -3.43
C PRO A 111 -18.86 17.51 -2.88
N PHE A 112 -17.80 16.74 -2.95
CA PHE A 112 -16.46 17.07 -2.41
C PHE A 112 -15.35 16.74 -3.39
N ALA A 113 -14.29 17.55 -3.36
CA ALA A 113 -13.05 17.23 -4.04
C ALA A 113 -12.17 16.34 -3.14
N HIS A 114 -11.58 15.29 -3.72
CA HIS A 114 -10.59 14.45 -3.10
C HIS A 114 -9.23 14.74 -3.73
N VAL A 115 -8.27 15.13 -2.92
CA VAL A 115 -6.93 15.53 -3.37
C VAL A 115 -5.88 14.72 -2.63
N ALA A 116 -4.95 14.12 -3.36
CA ALA A 116 -3.76 13.49 -2.79
C ALA A 116 -2.51 14.12 -3.40
N ILE A 117 -1.55 14.48 -2.55
CA ILE A 117 -0.26 15.05 -2.95
C ILE A 117 0.81 14.15 -2.36
N ALA A 118 1.71 13.64 -3.20
CA ALA A 118 2.76 12.74 -2.77
C ALA A 118 4.12 13.19 -3.29
N VAL A 119 5.14 12.92 -2.49
CA VAL A 119 6.55 13.11 -2.85
C VAL A 119 7.33 11.84 -2.58
N GLU A 120 8.45 11.67 -3.27
CA GLU A 120 9.35 10.55 -3.01
C GLU A 120 9.97 10.69 -1.60
N GLY A 121 9.87 9.63 -0.82
CA GLY A 121 10.41 9.56 0.54
C GLY A 121 11.54 8.55 0.70
N ALA A 122 11.75 8.07 1.92
CA ALA A 122 12.84 7.17 2.28
C ALA A 122 12.36 5.72 2.47
N GLY A 123 13.12 4.72 1.98
CA GLY A 123 12.85 3.28 2.07
C GLY A 123 12.94 2.71 3.48
N TRP A 124 12.45 1.49 3.69
CA TRP A 124 12.50 0.77 4.97
C TRP A 124 13.89 0.73 5.62
N THR A 125 14.92 0.60 4.80
CA THR A 125 16.32 0.51 5.24
C THR A 125 17.03 1.84 5.36
N ASN A 126 16.39 2.93 4.90
CA ASN A 126 16.97 4.27 4.96
C ASN A 126 16.82 4.85 6.37
N PRO A 127 17.90 5.39 6.98
CA PRO A 127 17.85 6.01 8.31
C PRO A 127 16.88 7.18 8.40
N ASP A 128 16.61 7.86 7.29
CA ASP A 128 15.68 9.00 7.25
C ASP A 128 14.20 8.58 7.40
N ASN A 129 13.90 7.27 7.36
CA ASN A 129 12.54 6.79 7.55
C ASN A 129 11.95 7.21 8.91
N ILE A 130 12.73 7.11 10.00
CA ILE A 130 12.25 7.49 11.34
C ILE A 130 11.99 9.01 11.44
N PRO A 131 12.89 9.91 11.02
CA PRO A 131 12.59 11.33 10.91
C PRO A 131 11.32 11.64 10.10
N LEU A 132 11.10 10.94 8.99
CA LEU A 132 9.91 11.12 8.16
C LEU A 132 8.63 10.65 8.84
N MET A 133 8.67 9.57 9.60
CA MET A 133 7.53 9.13 10.43
C MET A 133 7.19 10.18 11.51
N VAL A 134 8.20 10.78 12.12
CA VAL A 134 7.99 11.88 13.08
C VAL A 134 7.39 13.11 12.38
N ALA A 135 7.89 13.49 11.22
CA ALA A 135 7.35 14.58 10.42
C ALA A 135 5.89 14.33 10.03
N ASN A 136 5.57 13.11 9.61
CA ASN A 136 4.20 12.69 9.31
C ASN A 136 3.27 12.84 10.52
N THR A 137 3.75 12.45 11.71
CA THR A 137 3.00 12.59 12.97
C THR A 137 2.79 14.07 13.34
N LEU A 138 3.77 14.94 13.07
CA LEU A 138 3.66 16.39 13.30
C LEU A 138 2.63 17.05 12.36
N ILE A 139 2.56 16.63 11.10
CA ILE A 139 1.53 17.08 10.16
C ILE A 139 0.17 16.53 10.63
N GLY A 140 0.13 15.24 10.98
CA GLY A 140 -1.01 14.58 11.61
C GLY A 140 -2.21 14.40 10.71
N SER A 141 -3.37 14.38 11.33
CA SER A 141 -4.67 14.24 10.67
C SER A 141 -5.72 15.12 11.38
N TRP A 142 -6.74 15.46 10.65
CA TRP A 142 -7.88 16.19 11.21
C TRP A 142 -9.16 15.82 10.45
N ASP A 143 -10.25 15.79 11.18
CA ASP A 143 -11.60 15.64 10.65
C ASP A 143 -12.52 16.63 11.38
N ARG A 144 -13.44 17.25 10.65
CA ARG A 144 -14.37 18.25 11.20
C ARG A 144 -15.21 17.71 12.37
N THR A 145 -15.42 16.41 12.45
CA THR A 145 -16.16 15.77 13.53
C THR A 145 -15.32 15.56 14.79
N MET A 146 -13.98 15.70 14.70
CA MET A 146 -13.09 15.56 15.83
C MET A 146 -13.18 16.79 16.76
N ALA A 147 -13.21 16.53 18.07
CA ALA A 147 -13.05 17.57 19.07
C ALA A 147 -11.64 18.20 18.99
N GLY A 148 -11.50 19.44 19.42
CA GLY A 148 -10.21 20.15 19.50
C GLY A 148 -10.11 21.37 18.61
N GLY A 149 -10.61 21.35 17.39
CA GLY A 149 -10.62 22.50 16.50
C GLY A 149 -9.28 23.26 16.45
N ILE A 150 -9.31 24.55 16.80
CA ILE A 150 -8.11 25.41 16.87
C ILE A 150 -7.11 25.01 17.99
N HIS A 151 -7.48 24.13 18.89
CA HIS A 151 -6.62 23.61 19.96
C HIS A 151 -5.96 22.28 19.60
N ASN A 152 -6.05 21.84 18.35
CA ASN A 152 -5.37 20.63 17.87
C ASN A 152 -3.85 20.81 17.96
N ALA A 153 -3.10 19.72 18.17
CA ALA A 153 -1.65 19.76 18.26
C ALA A 153 -0.98 20.12 16.92
N SER A 154 -1.58 19.73 15.80
CA SER A 154 -1.07 20.04 14.47
C SER A 154 -1.44 21.46 14.04
N GLN A 155 -0.44 22.25 13.62
CA GLN A 155 -0.67 23.59 13.08
C GLN A 155 -1.55 23.56 11.81
N LEU A 156 -1.39 22.54 10.97
CA LEU A 156 -2.22 22.39 9.79
C LEU A 156 -3.68 22.12 10.18
N ALA A 157 -3.91 21.28 11.19
CA ALA A 157 -5.25 21.03 11.72
C ALA A 157 -5.90 22.29 12.30
N GLN A 158 -5.14 23.09 13.05
CA GLN A 158 -5.62 24.39 13.56
C GLN A 158 -6.04 25.31 12.39
N TYR A 159 -5.20 25.39 11.37
CA TYR A 159 -5.47 26.23 10.20
C TYR A 159 -6.71 25.76 9.43
N CYS A 160 -6.85 24.46 9.22
CA CYS A 160 -8.02 23.87 8.57
C CYS A 160 -9.30 24.12 9.36
N ALA A 161 -9.24 24.02 10.68
CA ALA A 161 -10.37 24.28 11.57
C ALA A 161 -10.76 25.77 11.55
N ASP A 162 -9.78 26.70 11.63
CA ASP A 162 -10.02 28.15 11.64
C ASP A 162 -10.58 28.65 10.29
N LYS A 163 -9.97 28.24 9.19
CA LYS A 163 -10.33 28.70 7.83
C LYS A 163 -11.41 27.87 7.16
N ASN A 164 -11.81 26.77 7.76
CA ASN A 164 -12.78 25.85 7.17
C ASN A 164 -12.38 25.34 5.76
N PHE A 165 -11.09 25.02 5.61
CA PHE A 165 -10.43 24.80 4.33
C PHE A 165 -10.81 23.46 3.71
N CYS A 166 -10.96 22.42 4.54
CA CYS A 166 -11.35 21.08 4.13
C CYS A 166 -12.31 20.46 5.16
N THR A 167 -12.90 19.35 4.81
CA THR A 167 -13.68 18.53 5.74
C THR A 167 -12.81 17.61 6.58
N SER A 168 -11.74 17.10 5.98
CA SER A 168 -10.75 16.25 6.65
C SER A 168 -9.43 16.27 5.86
N PHE A 169 -8.33 15.93 6.53
CA PHE A 169 -7.07 15.58 5.91
C PHE A 169 -6.36 14.51 6.73
N GLN A 170 -5.48 13.77 6.09
CA GLN A 170 -4.62 12.79 6.71
C GLN A 170 -3.25 12.82 6.05
N ALA A 171 -2.19 13.00 6.85
CA ALA A 171 -0.83 12.75 6.42
C ALA A 171 -0.53 11.26 6.55
N PHE A 172 0.20 10.68 5.62
CA PHE A 172 0.63 9.30 5.70
C PHE A 172 2.03 9.10 5.10
N ASN A 173 2.71 8.08 5.57
CA ASN A 173 4.01 7.66 5.07
C ASN A 173 3.92 6.17 4.74
N THR A 174 3.98 5.83 3.46
CA THR A 174 3.94 4.44 3.01
C THR A 174 5.34 3.99 2.62
N CYS A 175 5.90 3.08 3.41
CA CYS A 175 7.24 2.56 3.24
C CYS A 175 7.22 1.29 2.38
N TYR A 176 7.94 1.29 1.26
CA TYR A 176 8.15 0.12 0.42
C TYR A 176 9.58 -0.42 0.56
N LYS A 177 9.75 -1.73 0.39
CA LYS A 177 11.06 -2.40 0.40
C LYS A 177 11.81 -2.26 -0.93
N VAL A 178 11.31 -1.48 -1.87
CA VAL A 178 11.97 -1.26 -3.15
C VAL A 178 13.17 -0.33 -2.94
N ARG A 179 14.35 -0.77 -3.37
CA ARG A 179 15.66 -0.09 -3.22
C ARG A 179 15.51 1.43 -3.11
N ASP A 180 15.59 1.94 -1.87
CA ASP A 180 15.76 3.35 -1.49
C ASP A 180 14.64 4.34 -1.81
N ARG A 181 13.39 3.92 -2.09
CA ARG A 181 12.34 4.85 -2.51
C ARG A 181 11.00 4.57 -1.85
N ASN A 182 10.38 5.61 -1.31
CA ASN A 182 9.07 5.60 -0.67
C ASN A 182 8.20 6.74 -1.18
N LEU A 183 6.91 6.64 -0.89
CA LEU A 183 5.95 7.71 -1.09
C LEU A 183 5.61 8.35 0.27
N ILE A 184 5.73 9.66 0.37
CA ILE A 184 5.26 10.47 1.49
C ILE A 184 4.16 11.38 0.97
N ILE A 185 3.08 11.45 1.70
CA ILE A 185 1.94 12.30 1.38
C ILE A 185 1.63 13.17 2.57
#